data_f4a48f67ecc7c46bdd374187c7caf94b
#
_entry.id   f4a48f67ecc7c46bdd374187c7caf94b
#
_cell.length_a   1.000
_cell.length_b   1.000
_cell.length_c   1.000
_cell.angle_alpha   90.00
_cell.angle_beta   90.00
_cell.angle_gamma   90.00
#
_symmetry.space_group_name_H-M   'P 1'
#
loop_
_entity.id
_entity.type
_entity.pdbx_description
1 polymer ?
#
loop_
_entity_poly.entity_id
_entity_poly.type
_entity_poly.pdbx_seq_one_letter_code
_entity_poly.pdbx_strand_id
1 'polypeptide(L)'
;DVLGSRGLGDVYKRQGYDNVDLASATAHDVCVMNTPGQNSNAVAELALGMMVYAVRNFYNGTSGTELMGKKLGIHAYGNVGRNVARVAKGFGMEVYAYDAFCPKEVIEKDGVKALDSAAELYKTCQFVSLHIPATAETKNSINYALLKDMPKGAMLVNTARKEVINEAELIKLMEDLSLIHISEPTRP
;
A
#
# COMPACT_ATOMS: atom_id res chain seq x y z
N ASP A 1 5.54 14.11 20.38
CA ASP A 1 6.01 15.47 20.68
C ASP A 1 7.44 15.40 21.13
N VAL A 2 8.34 15.67 20.22
CA VAL A 2 9.73 15.90 20.59
C VAL A 2 9.78 17.32 21.10
N LEU A 3 9.96 17.47 22.37
CA LEU A 3 10.28 18.75 23.01
C LEU A 3 11.42 19.40 22.26
N GLY A 4 11.16 20.60 21.75
CA GLY A 4 12.06 21.33 20.89
C GLY A 4 13.47 21.42 21.41
N SER A 5 14.41 20.98 20.63
CA SER A 5 15.81 21.33 20.78
C SER A 5 15.96 22.80 20.41
N ARG A 6 16.12 23.66 21.40
CA ARG A 6 16.47 25.05 21.17
C ARG A 6 17.92 25.15 20.75
N GLY A 7 18.15 25.15 19.47
CA GLY A 7 19.47 25.30 18.86
C GLY A 7 19.39 24.85 17.42
N LEU A 8 19.93 25.52 16.47
CA LEU A 8 20.14 25.18 15.04
C LEU A 8 18.97 24.49 14.26
N GLY A 9 17.73 24.62 14.73
CA GLY A 9 16.53 24.09 14.06
C GLY A 9 16.08 22.71 14.54
N ASP A 10 14.78 22.49 14.49
CA ASP A 10 14.16 21.19 14.79
C ASP A 10 14.42 20.23 13.65
N VAL A 11 15.07 19.10 13.93
CA VAL A 11 15.23 18.02 12.96
C VAL A 11 14.10 17.02 13.15
N TYR A 12 13.05 17.11 12.32
CA TYR A 12 12.03 16.09 12.24
C TYR A 12 12.50 14.95 11.35
N LYS A 13 12.72 13.80 11.96
CA LYS A 13 12.98 12.56 11.22
C LYS A 13 11.65 11.93 10.82
N ARG A 14 11.13 12.31 9.65
CA ARG A 14 9.87 11.78 9.10
C ARG A 14 10.12 11.13 7.74
N GLN A 15 9.30 10.12 7.44
CA GLN A 15 9.36 9.38 6.17
C GLN A 15 8.62 10.11 5.04
N GLY A 16 7.67 10.99 5.41
CA GLY A 16 6.92 11.85 4.52
C GLY A 16 6.76 13.23 5.12
N TYR A 17 6.42 14.20 4.29
CA TYR A 17 6.22 15.60 4.65
C TYR A 17 4.77 16.06 4.50
N ASP A 18 3.82 15.12 4.39
CA ASP A 18 2.40 15.39 4.10
C ASP A 18 1.73 16.31 5.12
N ASN A 19 2.24 16.33 6.36
CA ASN A 19 1.72 17.15 7.46
C ASN A 19 2.61 18.38 7.77
N VAL A 20 3.47 18.76 6.84
CA VAL A 20 4.28 19.98 6.93
C VAL A 20 3.70 21.03 5.99
N ASP A 21 3.40 22.22 6.51
CA ASP A 21 3.05 23.38 5.69
C ASP A 21 4.31 23.92 5.01
N LEU A 22 4.51 23.49 3.76
CA LEU A 22 5.68 23.87 2.97
C LEU A 22 5.72 25.38 2.67
N ALA A 23 4.54 26.00 2.48
CA ALA A 23 4.47 27.43 2.20
C ALA A 23 4.90 28.24 3.43
N SER A 24 4.42 27.88 4.60
CA SER A 24 4.85 28.47 5.86
C SER A 24 6.33 28.22 6.14
N ALA A 25 6.82 27.01 5.94
CA ALA A 25 8.23 26.68 6.10
C ALA A 25 9.12 27.56 5.20
N THR A 26 8.77 27.70 3.92
CA THR A 26 9.49 28.53 2.95
C THR A 26 9.46 30.01 3.35
N ALA A 27 8.32 30.52 3.84
CA ALA A 27 8.19 31.91 4.28
C ALA A 27 9.05 32.26 5.52
N HIS A 28 9.47 31.23 6.27
CA HIS A 28 10.31 31.35 7.45
C HIS A 28 11.73 30.84 7.23
N ASP A 29 12.17 30.68 5.97
CA ASP A 29 13.50 30.17 5.59
C ASP A 29 13.84 28.79 6.21
N VAL A 30 12.80 27.94 6.43
CA VAL A 30 12.96 26.59 6.96
C VAL A 30 13.08 25.60 5.80
N CYS A 31 14.21 24.89 5.73
CA CYS A 31 14.42 23.82 4.74
C CYS A 31 13.74 22.53 5.20
N VAL A 32 12.81 22.02 4.38
CA VAL A 32 12.15 20.74 4.62
C VAL A 32 12.77 19.66 3.74
N MET A 33 13.23 18.59 4.38
CA MET A 33 13.87 17.46 3.69
C MET A 33 13.21 16.13 4.12
N ASN A 34 13.20 15.17 3.22
CA ASN A 34 12.80 13.80 3.51
C ASN A 34 13.89 12.81 3.05
N THR A 35 13.72 11.54 3.40
CA THR A 35 14.60 10.44 3.00
C THR A 35 13.83 9.42 2.16
N PRO A 36 13.61 9.69 0.85
CA PRO A 36 12.79 8.84 0.02
C PRO A 36 13.32 7.40 -0.02
N GLY A 37 12.41 6.44 0.12
CA GLY A 37 12.72 5.02 -0.04
C GLY A 37 13.39 4.33 1.16
N GLN A 38 13.85 5.05 2.17
CA GLN A 38 14.60 4.45 3.30
C GLN A 38 13.77 3.46 4.14
N ASN A 39 12.47 3.66 4.24
CA ASN A 39 11.57 2.75 4.97
C ASN A 39 10.87 1.74 4.07
N SER A 40 11.15 1.74 2.77
CA SER A 40 10.38 0.95 1.78
C SER A 40 10.40 -0.55 2.08
N ASN A 41 11.52 -1.07 2.57
CA ASN A 41 11.62 -2.48 2.94
C ASN A 41 10.79 -2.79 4.19
N ALA A 42 10.81 -1.93 5.22
CA ALA A 42 10.03 -2.14 6.44
C ALA A 42 8.51 -2.12 6.14
N VAL A 43 8.06 -1.24 5.24
CA VAL A 43 6.65 -1.21 4.79
C VAL A 43 6.30 -2.49 4.00
N ALA A 44 7.21 -3.00 3.18
CA ALA A 44 7.00 -4.25 2.47
C ALA A 44 6.88 -5.45 3.41
N GLU A 45 7.74 -5.53 4.40
CA GLU A 45 7.67 -6.57 5.45
C GLU A 45 6.35 -6.48 6.23
N LEU A 46 5.92 -5.27 6.61
CA LEU A 46 4.63 -5.06 7.26
C LEU A 46 3.47 -5.54 6.39
N ALA A 47 3.44 -5.16 5.11
CA ALA A 47 2.38 -5.57 4.19
C ALA A 47 2.27 -7.10 4.08
N LEU A 48 3.39 -7.80 3.90
CA LEU A 48 3.41 -9.27 3.86
C LEU A 48 3.08 -9.88 5.24
N GLY A 49 3.54 -9.30 6.33
CA GLY A 49 3.19 -9.71 7.68
C GLY A 49 1.69 -9.64 7.95
N MET A 50 1.03 -8.56 7.49
CA MET A 50 -0.43 -8.39 7.56
C MET A 50 -1.15 -9.47 6.72
N MET A 51 -0.65 -9.79 5.52
CA MET A 51 -1.21 -10.87 4.69
C MET A 51 -1.07 -12.22 5.39
N VAL A 52 0.10 -12.55 5.95
CA VAL A 52 0.31 -13.79 6.71
C VAL A 52 -0.64 -13.85 7.90
N TYR A 53 -0.75 -12.78 8.66
CA TYR A 53 -1.63 -12.68 9.82
C TYR A 53 -3.10 -12.95 9.43
N ALA A 54 -3.57 -12.37 8.33
CA ALA A 54 -4.93 -12.53 7.86
C ALA A 54 -5.23 -13.95 7.34
N VAL A 55 -4.36 -14.52 6.49
CA VAL A 55 -4.57 -15.89 5.96
C VAL A 55 -4.48 -16.96 7.05
N ARG A 56 -3.88 -16.63 8.19
CA ARG A 56 -3.83 -17.47 9.40
C ARG A 56 -4.98 -17.16 10.36
N ASN A 57 -6.07 -16.53 9.89
CA ASN A 57 -7.25 -16.17 10.68
C ASN A 57 -6.89 -15.39 11.94
N PHE A 58 -5.97 -14.42 11.82
CA PHE A 58 -5.51 -13.57 12.92
C PHE A 58 -4.96 -14.36 14.12
N TYR A 59 -4.44 -15.56 13.88
CA TYR A 59 -3.95 -16.50 14.90
C TYR A 59 -4.99 -16.85 15.97
N ASN A 60 -6.25 -16.98 15.57
CA ASN A 60 -7.36 -17.30 16.49
C ASN A 60 -7.45 -18.78 16.91
N GLY A 61 -6.45 -19.59 16.59
CA GLY A 61 -6.39 -21.02 16.90
C GLY A 61 -7.05 -21.94 15.86
N THR A 62 -7.61 -21.36 14.79
CA THR A 62 -8.16 -22.15 13.67
C THR A 62 -7.15 -22.36 12.56
N SER A 63 -7.41 -23.32 11.69
CA SER A 63 -6.60 -23.54 10.49
C SER A 63 -6.77 -22.38 9.53
N GLY A 64 -5.64 -21.91 8.98
CA GLY A 64 -5.61 -20.90 7.92
C GLY A 64 -5.16 -21.50 6.59
N THR A 65 -4.79 -20.63 5.67
CA THR A 65 -4.21 -20.97 4.37
C THR A 65 -2.81 -20.39 4.23
N GLU A 66 -2.20 -20.56 3.08
CA GLU A 66 -0.84 -20.08 2.78
C GLU A 66 -0.85 -19.05 1.64
N LEU A 67 0.24 -18.30 1.49
CA LEU A 67 0.43 -17.33 0.41
C LEU A 67 1.01 -17.95 -0.86
N MET A 68 1.69 -19.09 -0.75
CA MET A 68 2.31 -19.79 -1.89
C MET A 68 1.28 -20.05 -2.99
N GLY A 69 1.66 -19.71 -4.24
CA GLY A 69 0.80 -19.88 -5.43
C GLY A 69 -0.36 -18.91 -5.52
N LYS A 70 -0.53 -17.98 -4.57
CA LYS A 70 -1.58 -16.96 -4.63
C LYS A 70 -1.12 -15.78 -5.49
N LYS A 71 -2.09 -15.09 -6.10
CA LYS A 71 -1.84 -13.91 -6.94
C LYS A 71 -1.88 -12.65 -6.10
N LEU A 72 -0.77 -11.92 -6.07
CA LEU A 72 -0.64 -10.61 -5.44
C LEU A 72 -0.62 -9.51 -6.50
N GLY A 73 -1.53 -8.58 -6.41
CA GLY A 73 -1.55 -7.34 -7.16
C GLY A 73 -0.91 -6.19 -6.38
N ILE A 74 0.01 -5.49 -7.01
CA ILE A 74 0.67 -4.31 -6.46
C ILE A 74 0.15 -3.09 -7.20
N HIS A 75 -0.58 -2.22 -6.50
CA HIS A 75 -1.08 -0.96 -7.06
C HIS A 75 -0.11 0.17 -6.73
N ALA A 76 0.59 0.65 -7.71
CA ALA A 76 1.76 1.52 -7.76
C ALA A 76 3.10 0.79 -7.49
N TYR A 77 4.00 0.90 -8.48
CA TYR A 77 5.26 0.14 -8.53
C TYR A 77 6.48 1.04 -8.27
N GLY A 78 6.39 1.86 -7.22
CA GLY A 78 7.49 2.68 -6.69
C GLY A 78 8.44 1.91 -5.77
N ASN A 79 9.15 2.61 -4.91
CA ASN A 79 10.13 2.01 -3.98
C ASN A 79 9.51 0.93 -3.08
N VAL A 80 8.33 1.17 -2.53
CA VAL A 80 7.63 0.20 -1.68
C VAL A 80 7.13 -0.97 -2.50
N GLY A 81 6.43 -0.72 -3.63
CA GLY A 81 5.89 -1.77 -4.49
C GLY A 81 6.95 -2.75 -4.98
N ARG A 82 8.14 -2.27 -5.35
CA ARG A 82 9.29 -3.12 -5.74
C ARG A 82 9.77 -4.02 -4.60
N ASN A 83 9.86 -3.48 -3.37
CA ASN A 83 10.24 -4.27 -2.21
C ASN A 83 9.15 -5.30 -1.86
N VAL A 84 7.87 -4.94 -1.96
CA VAL A 84 6.74 -5.89 -1.78
C VAL A 84 6.85 -7.02 -2.80
N ALA A 85 7.10 -6.71 -4.07
CA ALA A 85 7.27 -7.71 -5.11
C ALA A 85 8.42 -8.68 -4.79
N ARG A 86 9.56 -8.15 -4.36
CA ARG A 86 10.73 -8.94 -3.98
C ARG A 86 10.44 -9.89 -2.83
N VAL A 87 9.80 -9.39 -1.76
CA VAL A 87 9.46 -10.20 -0.58
C VAL A 87 8.38 -11.23 -0.92
N ALA A 88 7.34 -10.84 -1.65
CA ALA A 88 6.23 -11.73 -2.05
C ALA A 88 6.69 -12.91 -2.92
N LYS A 89 7.66 -12.69 -3.81
CA LYS A 89 8.28 -13.79 -4.58
C LYS A 89 9.00 -14.78 -3.68
N GLY A 90 9.59 -14.34 -2.57
CA GLY A 90 10.16 -15.20 -1.55
C GLY A 90 9.13 -16.11 -0.87
N PHE A 91 7.87 -15.69 -0.80
CA PHE A 91 6.73 -16.51 -0.34
C PHE A 91 6.16 -17.43 -1.43
N GLY A 92 6.72 -17.41 -2.64
CA GLY A 92 6.22 -18.20 -3.77
C GLY A 92 4.90 -17.68 -4.34
N MET A 93 4.59 -16.39 -4.16
CA MET A 93 3.41 -15.76 -4.77
C MET A 93 3.64 -15.45 -6.26
N GLU A 94 2.55 -15.47 -7.03
CA GLU A 94 2.54 -14.90 -8.38
C GLU A 94 2.29 -13.39 -8.26
N VAL A 95 3.27 -12.58 -8.70
CA VAL A 95 3.21 -11.13 -8.50
C VAL A 95 2.82 -10.42 -9.79
N TYR A 96 1.81 -9.58 -9.68
CA TYR A 96 1.28 -8.69 -10.71
C TYR A 96 1.41 -7.25 -10.24
N ALA A 97 1.56 -6.30 -11.14
CA ALA A 97 1.57 -4.89 -10.79
C ALA A 97 0.89 -4.03 -11.86
N TYR A 98 0.32 -2.94 -11.40
CA TYR A 98 -0.13 -1.83 -12.22
C TYR A 98 0.39 -0.52 -11.64
N ASP A 99 0.90 0.33 -12.51
CA ASP A 99 1.31 1.70 -12.17
C ASP A 99 1.02 2.62 -13.34
N ALA A 100 0.44 3.78 -13.08
CA ALA A 100 0.06 4.74 -14.13
C ALA A 100 1.27 5.46 -14.76
N PHE A 101 2.42 5.45 -14.09
CA PHE A 101 3.61 6.21 -14.48
C PHE A 101 4.85 5.33 -14.73
N CYS A 102 4.91 4.14 -14.13
CA CYS A 102 6.03 3.23 -14.31
C CYS A 102 5.85 2.43 -15.60
N PRO A 103 6.81 2.47 -16.55
CA PRO A 103 6.75 1.66 -17.76
C PRO A 103 6.67 0.17 -17.44
N LYS A 104 5.90 -0.58 -18.24
CA LYS A 104 5.71 -2.03 -18.05
C LYS A 104 7.03 -2.80 -18.11
N GLU A 105 7.91 -2.40 -18.98
CA GLU A 105 9.22 -3.03 -19.17
C GLU A 105 10.06 -2.98 -17.89
N VAL A 106 9.86 -1.94 -17.08
CA VAL A 106 10.54 -1.80 -15.79
C VAL A 106 9.96 -2.77 -14.75
N ILE A 107 8.64 -2.97 -14.77
CA ILE A 107 7.95 -3.94 -13.90
C ILE A 107 8.36 -5.37 -14.29
N GLU A 108 8.35 -5.67 -15.58
CA GLU A 108 8.64 -6.99 -16.12
C GLU A 108 10.11 -7.39 -15.93
N LYS A 109 11.03 -6.43 -15.98
CA LYS A 109 12.45 -6.65 -15.69
C LYS A 109 12.68 -7.20 -14.28
N ASP A 110 11.82 -6.83 -13.34
CA ASP A 110 11.86 -7.35 -11.97
C ASP A 110 11.17 -8.73 -11.85
N GLY A 111 10.74 -9.35 -12.96
CA GLY A 111 10.04 -10.64 -12.99
C GLY A 111 8.63 -10.54 -12.38
N VAL A 112 7.96 -9.42 -12.56
CA VAL A 112 6.58 -9.14 -12.17
C VAL A 112 5.72 -8.99 -13.42
N LYS A 113 4.50 -9.51 -13.40
CA LYS A 113 3.58 -9.41 -14.54
C LYS A 113 2.92 -8.03 -14.54
N ALA A 114 3.25 -7.19 -15.52
CA ALA A 114 2.64 -5.88 -15.68
C ALA A 114 1.25 -5.97 -16.29
N LEU A 115 0.26 -5.28 -15.72
CA LEU A 115 -1.10 -5.22 -16.23
C LEU A 115 -1.41 -3.85 -16.84
N ASP A 116 -2.43 -3.81 -17.71
CA ASP A 116 -2.78 -2.61 -18.46
C ASP A 116 -3.62 -1.60 -17.66
N SER A 117 -4.29 -2.07 -16.63
CA SER A 117 -5.18 -1.23 -15.83
C SER A 117 -5.31 -1.70 -14.39
N ALA A 118 -5.69 -0.76 -13.52
CA ALA A 118 -6.06 -1.09 -12.14
C ALA A 118 -7.24 -2.08 -12.10
N ALA A 119 -8.25 -1.91 -12.96
CA ALA A 119 -9.40 -2.81 -13.01
C ALA A 119 -9.00 -4.27 -13.27
N GLU A 120 -8.06 -4.48 -14.20
CA GLU A 120 -7.52 -5.82 -14.47
C GLU A 120 -6.78 -6.39 -13.26
N LEU A 121 -6.00 -5.56 -12.55
CA LEU A 121 -5.28 -5.95 -11.35
C LEU A 121 -6.24 -6.48 -10.27
N TYR A 122 -7.30 -5.73 -9.98
CA TYR A 122 -8.28 -6.09 -8.96
C TYR A 122 -9.10 -7.32 -9.33
N LYS A 123 -9.45 -7.47 -10.62
CA LYS A 123 -10.15 -8.65 -11.12
C LYS A 123 -9.31 -9.93 -11.07
N THR A 124 -7.99 -9.79 -11.25
CA THR A 124 -7.07 -10.93 -11.41
C THR A 124 -6.54 -11.47 -10.08
N CYS A 125 -6.35 -10.59 -9.07
CA CYS A 125 -5.57 -10.90 -7.89
C CYS A 125 -6.43 -11.19 -6.66
N GLN A 126 -6.06 -12.22 -5.89
CA GLN A 126 -6.69 -12.54 -4.60
C GLN A 126 -6.22 -11.59 -3.49
N PHE A 127 -5.02 -11.07 -3.62
CA PHE A 127 -4.43 -10.10 -2.71
C PHE A 127 -4.10 -8.84 -3.49
N VAL A 128 -4.43 -7.67 -2.95
CA VAL A 128 -4.03 -6.39 -3.52
C VAL A 128 -3.40 -5.53 -2.42
N SER A 129 -2.20 -5.03 -2.70
CA SER A 129 -1.47 -4.14 -1.81
C SER A 129 -1.37 -2.74 -2.41
N LEU A 130 -1.79 -1.73 -1.63
CA LEU A 130 -1.86 -0.34 -2.06
C LEU A 130 -0.58 0.41 -1.67
N HIS A 131 0.03 1.07 -2.65
CA HIS A 131 1.23 1.91 -2.47
C HIS A 131 1.13 3.24 -3.20
N ILE A 132 -0.09 3.63 -3.58
CA ILE A 132 -0.38 4.90 -4.26
C ILE A 132 -0.30 6.07 -3.28
N PRO A 133 0.29 7.21 -3.68
CA PRO A 133 0.28 8.41 -2.87
C PRO A 133 -1.14 9.00 -2.77
N ALA A 134 -1.43 9.74 -1.70
CA ALA A 134 -2.67 10.50 -1.59
C ALA A 134 -2.49 11.85 -2.30
N THR A 135 -3.10 11.98 -3.47
CA THR A 135 -3.19 13.23 -4.25
C THR A 135 -4.65 13.59 -4.50
N ALA A 136 -4.90 14.73 -5.12
CA ALA A 136 -6.26 15.11 -5.50
C ALA A 136 -6.92 14.06 -6.42
N GLU A 137 -6.14 13.46 -7.32
CA GLU A 137 -6.59 12.46 -8.30
C GLU A 137 -6.77 11.07 -7.69
N THR A 138 -5.97 10.72 -6.69
CA THR A 138 -6.00 9.38 -6.07
C THR A 138 -6.93 9.29 -4.86
N LYS A 139 -7.39 10.44 -4.35
CA LYS A 139 -8.35 10.47 -3.24
C LYS A 139 -9.64 9.75 -3.63
N ASN A 140 -10.09 8.80 -2.80
CA ASN A 140 -11.27 7.97 -3.04
C ASN A 140 -11.24 7.19 -4.38
N SER A 141 -10.06 7.00 -4.99
CA SER A 141 -9.94 6.27 -6.26
C SER A 141 -10.17 4.76 -6.08
N ILE A 142 -9.94 4.24 -4.89
CA ILE A 142 -10.26 2.85 -4.54
C ILE A 142 -11.72 2.82 -4.06
N ASN A 143 -12.60 2.52 -4.97
CA ASN A 143 -14.04 2.68 -4.83
C ASN A 143 -14.80 1.39 -5.25
N TYR A 144 -16.12 1.43 -5.14
CA TYR A 144 -17.00 0.31 -5.49
C TYR A 144 -16.77 -0.20 -6.92
N ALA A 145 -16.68 0.72 -7.89
CA ALA A 145 -16.54 0.35 -9.30
C ALA A 145 -15.27 -0.46 -9.57
N LEU A 146 -14.20 -0.16 -8.82
CA LEU A 146 -12.92 -0.86 -8.94
C LEU A 146 -12.92 -2.20 -8.17
N LEU A 147 -13.54 -2.23 -6.99
CA LEU A 147 -13.45 -3.36 -6.07
C LEU A 147 -14.48 -4.46 -6.32
N LYS A 148 -15.62 -4.14 -6.95
CA LYS A 148 -16.76 -5.08 -7.15
C LYS A 148 -16.40 -6.34 -7.93
N ASP A 149 -15.38 -6.27 -8.77
CA ASP A 149 -14.95 -7.40 -9.61
C ASP A 149 -13.82 -8.22 -8.96
N MET A 150 -13.45 -7.93 -7.71
CA MET A 150 -12.46 -8.73 -6.98
C MET A 150 -12.99 -10.15 -6.71
N PRO A 151 -12.11 -11.15 -6.70
CA PRO A 151 -12.50 -12.50 -6.31
C PRO A 151 -13.12 -12.53 -4.90
N LYS A 152 -14.13 -13.39 -4.71
CA LYS A 152 -14.73 -13.57 -3.39
C LYS A 152 -13.68 -14.00 -2.36
N GLY A 153 -13.67 -13.36 -1.19
CA GLY A 153 -12.67 -13.59 -0.15
C GLY A 153 -11.31 -12.98 -0.48
N ALA A 154 -11.24 -12.08 -1.46
CA ALA A 154 -10.01 -11.34 -1.74
C ALA A 154 -9.61 -10.46 -0.56
N MET A 155 -8.34 -10.08 -0.54
CA MET A 155 -7.75 -9.32 0.54
C MET A 155 -7.15 -8.01 0.01
N LEU A 156 -7.56 -6.91 0.61
CA LEU A 156 -7.01 -5.58 0.34
C LEU A 156 -6.15 -5.13 1.51
N VAL A 157 -4.87 -4.85 1.25
CA VAL A 157 -3.91 -4.37 2.25
C VAL A 157 -3.54 -2.93 1.92
N ASN A 158 -3.76 -2.03 2.86
CA ASN A 158 -3.42 -0.61 2.71
C ASN A 158 -2.34 -0.20 3.72
N THR A 159 -1.12 -0.06 3.25
CA THR A 159 0.00 0.53 3.99
C THR A 159 0.39 1.91 3.44
N ALA A 160 -0.44 2.47 2.55
CA ALA A 160 -0.22 3.80 1.97
C ALA A 160 -0.94 4.89 2.79
N ARG A 161 -2.10 5.34 2.33
CA ARG A 161 -2.88 6.39 2.98
C ARG A 161 -4.36 6.01 2.97
N LYS A 162 -5.09 6.31 4.07
CA LYS A 162 -6.53 6.03 4.17
C LYS A 162 -7.34 6.80 3.13
N GLU A 163 -6.92 7.99 2.80
CA GLU A 163 -7.62 8.91 1.89
C GLU A 163 -7.78 8.38 0.47
N VAL A 164 -7.00 7.38 0.06
CA VAL A 164 -7.12 6.78 -1.27
C VAL A 164 -8.35 5.87 -1.39
N ILE A 165 -8.87 5.38 -0.26
CA ILE A 165 -10.01 4.46 -0.22
C ILE A 165 -11.30 5.25 0.06
N ASN A 166 -12.37 4.91 -0.68
CA ASN A 166 -13.73 5.30 -0.33
C ASN A 166 -14.25 4.31 0.73
N GLU A 167 -14.09 4.67 2.00
CA GLU A 167 -14.42 3.79 3.12
C GLU A 167 -15.90 3.37 3.15
N ALA A 168 -16.82 4.29 2.81
CA ALA A 168 -18.26 3.98 2.82
C ALA A 168 -18.63 2.91 1.78
N GLU A 169 -18.01 2.97 0.60
CA GLU A 169 -18.22 1.98 -0.46
C GLU A 169 -17.49 0.67 -0.15
N LEU A 170 -16.31 0.74 0.49
CA LEU A 170 -15.57 -0.45 0.91
C LEU A 170 -16.35 -1.28 1.94
N ILE A 171 -16.95 -0.64 2.96
CA ILE A 171 -17.74 -1.31 3.99
C ILE A 171 -18.88 -2.11 3.36
N LYS A 172 -19.62 -1.49 2.42
CA LYS A 172 -20.68 -2.15 1.69
C LYS A 172 -20.20 -3.39 0.92
N LEU A 173 -19.04 -3.28 0.27
CA LEU A 173 -18.44 -4.40 -0.47
C LEU A 173 -17.91 -5.53 0.42
N MET A 174 -17.43 -5.20 1.62
CA MET A 174 -16.96 -6.23 2.57
C MET A 174 -18.08 -7.19 2.95
N GLU A 175 -19.33 -6.70 3.08
CA GLU A 175 -20.51 -7.52 3.33
C GLU A 175 -20.86 -8.39 2.11
N ASP A 176 -20.87 -7.80 0.91
CA ASP A 176 -21.29 -8.48 -0.32
C ASP A 176 -20.29 -9.55 -0.80
N LEU A 177 -18.99 -9.24 -0.76
CA LEU A 177 -17.90 -10.06 -1.33
C LEU A 177 -17.13 -10.87 -0.28
N SER A 178 -17.44 -10.72 1.02
CA SER A 178 -16.58 -11.23 2.10
C SER A 178 -15.11 -10.79 1.94
N LEU A 179 -14.92 -9.56 1.46
CA LEU A 179 -13.62 -8.95 1.28
C LEU A 179 -12.95 -8.75 2.65
N ILE A 180 -11.67 -9.07 2.76
CA ILE A 180 -10.89 -8.79 3.96
C ILE A 180 -10.06 -7.52 3.69
N HIS A 181 -10.28 -6.48 4.51
CA HIS A 181 -9.49 -5.26 4.47
C HIS A 181 -8.62 -5.16 5.72
N ILE A 182 -7.32 -4.91 5.51
CA ILE A 182 -6.37 -4.67 6.58
C ILE A 182 -5.60 -3.39 6.24
N SER A 183 -5.59 -2.46 7.18
CA SER A 183 -4.81 -1.23 7.06
C SER A 183 -3.88 -1.07 8.26
N GLU A 184 -2.78 -0.37 8.05
CA GLU A 184 -1.95 0.11 9.15
C GLU A 184 -2.81 1.04 10.02
N PRO A 185 -2.86 0.84 11.36
CA PRO A 185 -3.57 1.74 12.23
C PRO A 185 -3.00 3.15 12.09
N THR A 186 -3.88 4.12 11.91
CA THR A 186 -3.49 5.53 11.89
C THR A 186 -2.77 5.84 13.20
N ARG A 187 -1.53 6.28 13.09
CA ARG A 187 -0.83 6.79 14.28
C ARG A 187 -1.58 8.02 14.78
N PRO A 188 -1.85 8.10 16.10
CA PRO A 188 -2.49 9.27 16.69
C PRO A 188 -1.65 10.52 16.50
#